data_e5f4721bd61656c3119d025193f03131
#
_entry.id   e5f4721bd61656c3119d025193f03131
#
_cell.length_a   1.000
_cell.length_b   1.000
_cell.length_c   1.000
_cell.angle_alpha   90.00
_cell.angle_beta   90.00
_cell.angle_gamma   90.00
#
_symmetry.space_group_name_H-M   'P 1'
#
loop_
_entity.id
_entity.type
_entity.pdbx_description
1 polymer ?
#
loop_
_entity_poly.entity_id
_entity_poly.type
_entity_poly.pdbx_seq_one_letter_code
_entity_poly.pdbx_strand_id
1 'polypeptide(L)'
;MCIRDRDISVLQKKEFEISEILPNQVLIKNHSIGVNFIDIYFRKGLYPWPQENNLVLGSEGAGIIEAVGSDVVNLRVGDRVAYAQANNAYATHRILDANLVVRIPDAISFDQAAAAMLKGLTVRYLLKDSFEVKSHHTVLFHAAAGGVGLIAGQWMQVLGAKTIGTAGSDDKCKLAKDHGYGETINYSNEDFLERTQEISNQSGVDVVYDSVGKDTMSDSFKCLKKHGTVVSFGQSSGMYKNLQMTDLMSGSLHPVSYTHLRAHETLRYLVCRLLLE
;
A
#
# COMPACT_ATOMS: atom_id res chain seq x y z
N MET A 1 1.56 25.63 14.49
CA MET A 1 2.94 25.26 14.88
C MET A 1 3.34 24.08 14.00
N CYS A 2 4.22 24.28 13.00
CA CYS A 2 4.65 23.21 12.11
C CYS A 2 5.57 22.27 12.88
N ILE A 3 5.05 21.10 13.27
CA ILE A 3 5.86 20.04 13.85
C ILE A 3 6.42 19.24 12.68
N ARG A 4 7.50 19.71 12.11
CA ARG A 4 8.30 18.99 11.12
C ARG A 4 9.28 18.08 11.88
N ASP A 5 9.37 16.83 11.44
CA ASP A 5 10.37 15.84 11.84
C ASP A 5 10.24 15.32 13.28
N ARG A 6 9.17 14.57 13.54
CA ARG A 6 9.04 13.84 14.81
C ARG A 6 9.79 12.53 14.73
N ASP A 7 10.83 12.39 15.55
CA ASP A 7 11.55 11.15 15.78
C ASP A 7 10.63 10.06 16.36
N ILE A 8 11.08 8.81 16.35
CA ILE A 8 10.37 7.67 16.94
C ILE A 8 10.17 7.84 18.46
N SER A 9 11.01 8.60 19.13
CA SER A 9 10.94 8.94 20.56
C SER A 9 9.64 9.65 20.97
N VAL A 10 8.91 10.24 20.03
CA VAL A 10 7.61 10.87 20.30
C VAL A 10 6.49 9.87 20.56
N LEU A 11 6.70 8.59 20.23
CA LEU A 11 5.73 7.53 20.46
C LEU A 11 5.71 7.17 21.95
N GLN A 12 4.56 7.28 22.56
CA GLN A 12 4.34 6.94 23.97
C GLN A 12 3.20 5.95 24.11
N LYS A 13 3.38 4.96 24.98
CA LYS A 13 2.26 4.11 25.40
C LYS A 13 1.35 4.93 26.32
N LYS A 14 0.06 4.94 26.00
CA LYS A 14 -0.98 5.59 26.81
C LYS A 14 -2.17 4.65 27.00
N GLU A 15 -2.84 4.80 28.11
CA GLU A 15 -4.10 4.14 28.39
C GLU A 15 -5.25 5.11 28.11
N PHE A 16 -6.31 4.60 27.50
CA PHE A 16 -7.52 5.36 27.18
C PHE A 16 -8.74 4.53 27.61
N GLU A 17 -9.74 5.20 28.09
CA GLU A 17 -11.06 4.61 28.25
C GLU A 17 -11.69 4.40 26.86
N ILE A 18 -12.32 3.24 26.69
CA ILE A 18 -13.07 2.91 25.47
C ILE A 18 -14.39 3.70 25.55
N SER A 19 -14.61 4.58 24.58
CA SER A 19 -15.87 5.32 24.48
C SER A 19 -17.04 4.39 24.14
N GLU A 20 -18.28 4.85 24.39
CA GLU A 20 -19.47 4.16 23.92
C GLU A 20 -19.46 4.04 22.39
N ILE A 21 -19.90 2.89 21.88
CA ILE A 21 -20.04 2.67 20.43
C ILE A 21 -21.34 3.29 19.92
N LEU A 22 -21.26 3.90 18.73
CA LEU A 22 -22.44 4.42 18.04
C LEU A 22 -23.25 3.28 17.41
N PRO A 23 -24.55 3.51 17.05
CA PRO A 23 -25.41 2.48 16.51
C PRO A 23 -24.86 1.74 15.28
N ASN A 24 -24.09 2.40 14.43
CA ASN A 24 -23.48 1.85 13.21
C ASN A 24 -22.05 1.33 13.39
N GLN A 25 -21.53 1.27 14.63
CA GLN A 25 -20.13 0.94 14.92
C GLN A 25 -19.97 -0.44 15.53
N VAL A 26 -18.73 -0.93 15.49
CA VAL A 26 -18.27 -2.14 16.16
C VAL A 26 -17.04 -1.84 17.02
N LEU A 27 -16.91 -2.52 18.13
CA LEU A 27 -15.70 -2.58 18.95
C LEU A 27 -14.92 -3.85 18.58
N ILE A 28 -13.68 -3.68 18.17
CA ILE A 28 -12.78 -4.78 17.79
C ILE A 28 -11.65 -4.84 18.82
N LYS A 29 -11.42 -6.03 19.38
CA LYS A 29 -10.18 -6.36 20.10
C LYS A 29 -9.15 -6.81 19.09
N ASN A 30 -8.09 -6.02 18.92
CA ASN A 30 -7.02 -6.33 17.99
C ASN A 30 -6.20 -7.54 18.47
N HIS A 31 -5.98 -8.49 17.58
CA HIS A 31 -5.03 -9.59 17.75
C HIS A 31 -3.72 -9.29 17.02
N SER A 32 -3.81 -8.69 15.85
CA SER A 32 -2.66 -8.31 15.03
C SER A 32 -2.90 -6.96 14.38
N ILE A 33 -1.82 -6.18 14.25
CA ILE A 33 -1.82 -4.87 13.57
C ILE A 33 -0.72 -4.83 12.53
N GLY A 34 -0.96 -4.15 11.42
CA GLY A 34 0.05 -3.95 10.38
C GLY A 34 0.81 -2.64 10.57
N VAL A 35 2.11 -2.68 10.25
CA VAL A 35 2.99 -1.51 10.26
C VAL A 35 3.23 -1.07 8.81
N ASN A 36 3.06 0.22 8.53
CA ASN A 36 3.12 0.77 7.18
C ASN A 36 3.87 2.09 7.10
N PHE A 37 4.41 2.42 5.91
CA PHE A 37 5.06 3.71 5.67
C PHE A 37 4.12 4.92 5.88
N ILE A 38 2.83 4.75 5.64
CA ILE A 38 1.84 5.82 5.88
C ILE A 38 1.83 6.27 7.35
N ASP A 39 2.09 5.37 8.29
CA ASP A 39 2.16 5.67 9.71
C ASP A 39 3.34 6.62 10.02
N ILE A 40 4.46 6.45 9.28
CA ILE A 40 5.61 7.36 9.33
C ILE A 40 5.22 8.72 8.74
N TYR A 41 4.46 8.75 7.65
CA TYR A 41 4.03 10.01 7.04
C TYR A 41 3.13 10.81 7.98
N PHE A 42 2.21 10.17 8.68
CA PHE A 42 1.42 10.79 9.73
C PHE A 42 2.31 11.28 10.89
N ARG A 43 3.19 10.42 11.42
CA ARG A 43 4.10 10.80 12.50
C ARG A 43 4.95 12.01 12.15
N LYS A 44 5.45 12.09 10.92
CA LYS A 44 6.26 13.21 10.44
C LYS A 44 5.45 14.46 10.07
N GLY A 45 4.12 14.39 10.12
CA GLY A 45 3.25 15.49 9.72
C GLY A 45 3.21 15.78 8.22
N LEU A 46 3.60 14.80 7.39
CA LEU A 46 3.49 14.90 5.94
C LEU A 46 2.02 14.78 5.49
N TYR A 47 1.23 14.02 6.26
CA TYR A 47 -0.21 13.93 6.08
C TYR A 47 -0.92 14.65 7.22
N PRO A 48 -2.01 15.39 6.91
CA PRO A 48 -2.77 16.10 7.92
C PRO A 48 -3.48 15.12 8.85
N TRP A 49 -3.49 15.43 10.14
CA TRP A 49 -4.28 14.73 11.12
C TRP A 49 -5.67 15.36 11.22
N PRO A 50 -6.71 14.55 11.30
CA PRO A 50 -8.07 15.08 11.46
C PRO A 50 -8.35 15.66 12.85
N GLN A 51 -7.47 15.38 13.85
CA GLN A 51 -7.62 15.79 15.25
C GLN A 51 -6.32 16.33 15.82
N GLU A 52 -6.38 17.33 16.70
CA GLU A 52 -5.20 17.98 17.26
C GLU A 52 -4.56 17.21 18.43
N ASN A 53 -5.29 16.32 19.11
CA ASN A 53 -4.84 15.65 20.33
C ASN A 53 -5.08 14.13 20.28
N ASN A 54 -4.28 13.39 21.06
CA ASN A 54 -4.38 11.95 21.25
C ASN A 54 -4.34 11.12 19.95
N LEU A 55 -3.31 11.37 19.16
CA LEU A 55 -3.12 10.72 17.88
C LEU A 55 -2.59 9.30 18.07
N VAL A 56 -3.40 8.30 17.78
CA VAL A 56 -2.98 6.89 17.75
C VAL A 56 -2.67 6.51 16.30
N LEU A 57 -1.46 6.06 16.02
CA LEU A 57 -1.03 5.60 14.70
C LEU A 57 -1.66 4.26 14.31
N GLY A 58 -1.32 3.81 13.10
CA GLY A 58 -1.69 2.49 12.57
C GLY A 58 -2.92 2.51 11.69
N SER A 59 -2.81 1.82 10.55
CA SER A 59 -3.78 1.94 9.47
C SER A 59 -4.45 0.62 9.09
N GLU A 60 -4.04 -0.49 9.67
CA GLU A 60 -4.66 -1.80 9.42
C GLU A 60 -4.56 -2.70 10.66
N GLY A 61 -5.48 -3.64 10.76
CA GLY A 61 -5.47 -4.64 11.82
C GLY A 61 -6.50 -5.74 11.61
N ALA A 62 -6.40 -6.76 12.45
CA ALA A 62 -7.32 -7.88 12.49
C ALA A 62 -7.57 -8.32 13.95
N GLY A 63 -8.76 -8.79 14.21
CA GLY A 63 -9.14 -9.18 15.57
C GLY A 63 -10.55 -9.76 15.66
N ILE A 64 -11.12 -9.70 16.85
CA ILE A 64 -12.44 -10.22 17.16
C ILE A 64 -13.37 -9.08 17.58
N ILE A 65 -14.60 -9.13 17.12
CA ILE A 65 -15.63 -8.17 17.54
C ILE A 65 -16.06 -8.50 18.98
N GLU A 66 -15.96 -7.51 19.88
CA GLU A 66 -16.41 -7.61 21.28
C GLU A 66 -17.77 -6.93 21.52
N ALA A 67 -18.12 -5.92 20.71
CA ALA A 67 -19.43 -5.29 20.78
C ALA A 67 -19.89 -4.78 19.40
N VAL A 68 -21.18 -4.72 19.20
CA VAL A 68 -21.84 -4.20 17.99
C VAL A 68 -22.90 -3.17 18.34
N GLY A 69 -23.00 -2.09 17.56
CA GLY A 69 -24.05 -1.10 17.69
C GLY A 69 -25.40 -1.63 17.20
N SER A 70 -26.50 -0.97 17.60
CA SER A 70 -27.88 -1.42 17.37
C SER A 70 -28.25 -1.59 15.89
N ASP A 71 -27.61 -0.83 15.00
CA ASP A 71 -27.93 -0.81 13.57
C ASP A 71 -27.04 -1.77 12.75
N VAL A 72 -26.12 -2.48 13.42
CA VAL A 72 -25.21 -3.43 12.77
C VAL A 72 -25.90 -4.77 12.58
N VAL A 73 -26.26 -5.11 11.37
CA VAL A 73 -26.99 -6.35 11.05
C VAL A 73 -26.11 -7.47 10.46
N ASN A 74 -24.95 -7.13 9.89
CA ASN A 74 -24.12 -8.07 9.15
C ASN A 74 -22.93 -8.65 9.92
N LEU A 75 -22.66 -8.12 11.12
CA LEU A 75 -21.56 -8.52 11.99
C LEU A 75 -22.11 -8.81 13.38
N ARG A 76 -21.44 -9.70 14.13
CA ARG A 76 -21.83 -10.08 15.47
C ARG A 76 -20.61 -10.23 16.38
N VAL A 77 -20.84 -10.18 17.69
CA VAL A 77 -19.82 -10.49 18.68
C VAL A 77 -19.23 -11.88 18.43
N GLY A 78 -17.92 -11.99 18.50
CA GLY A 78 -17.16 -13.20 18.21
C GLY A 78 -16.71 -13.34 16.75
N ASP A 79 -17.20 -12.52 15.81
CA ASP A 79 -16.73 -12.56 14.42
C ASP A 79 -15.25 -12.19 14.32
N ARG A 80 -14.50 -12.98 13.56
CA ARG A 80 -13.12 -12.71 13.16
C ARG A 80 -13.12 -11.71 12.01
N VAL A 81 -12.44 -10.59 12.19
CA VAL A 81 -12.53 -9.47 11.25
C VAL A 81 -11.19 -8.82 10.99
N ALA A 82 -11.09 -8.13 9.85
CA ALA A 82 -9.98 -7.26 9.51
C ALA A 82 -10.49 -5.92 8.96
N TYR A 83 -9.63 -4.93 8.99
CA TYR A 83 -9.91 -3.58 8.51
C TYR A 83 -8.66 -2.88 7.98
N ALA A 84 -8.87 -1.92 7.08
CA ALA A 84 -7.86 -0.95 6.67
C ALA A 84 -8.47 0.45 6.68
N GLN A 85 -8.09 1.25 7.66
CA GLN A 85 -8.55 2.62 7.83
C GLN A 85 -7.47 3.43 8.53
N ALA A 86 -7.17 4.61 8.02
CA ALA A 86 -6.13 5.47 8.55
C ALA A 86 -6.30 5.77 10.04
N ASN A 87 -5.20 5.59 10.77
CA ASN A 87 -5.01 5.85 12.20
C ASN A 87 -5.82 4.97 13.16
N ASN A 88 -5.43 4.98 14.42
CA ASN A 88 -6.04 4.28 15.56
C ASN A 88 -5.88 2.75 15.58
N ALA A 89 -5.02 2.12 14.74
CA ALA A 89 -4.81 0.68 14.81
C ALA A 89 -3.75 0.25 15.86
N TYR A 90 -2.81 1.15 16.25
CA TYR A 90 -1.83 0.83 17.29
C TYR A 90 -2.45 0.89 18.69
N ALA A 91 -3.49 0.10 18.89
CA ALA A 91 -4.27 0.01 20.11
C ALA A 91 -4.72 -1.43 20.36
N THR A 92 -4.98 -1.78 21.59
CA THR A 92 -5.56 -3.08 21.96
C THR A 92 -6.99 -3.23 21.45
N HIS A 93 -7.72 -2.12 21.39
CA HIS A 93 -9.10 -2.08 20.93
C HIS A 93 -9.30 -0.92 19.96
N ARG A 94 -10.24 -1.09 19.05
CA ARG A 94 -10.59 -0.07 18.06
C ARG A 94 -12.09 -0.03 17.81
N ILE A 95 -12.66 1.16 17.79
CA ILE A 95 -14.03 1.41 17.33
C ILE A 95 -13.99 1.82 15.86
N LEU A 96 -14.82 1.21 15.04
CA LEU A 96 -14.95 1.49 13.60
C LEU A 96 -16.41 1.43 13.17
N ASP A 97 -16.73 2.17 12.10
CA ASP A 97 -17.98 1.94 11.34
C ASP A 97 -17.96 0.50 10.79
N ALA A 98 -19.07 -0.22 10.98
CA ALA A 98 -19.20 -1.61 10.55
C ALA A 98 -19.00 -1.81 9.04
N ASN A 99 -19.22 -0.79 8.22
CA ASN A 99 -18.98 -0.84 6.78
C ASN A 99 -17.49 -0.87 6.40
N LEU A 100 -16.59 -0.50 7.32
CA LEU A 100 -15.15 -0.51 7.13
C LEU A 100 -14.50 -1.82 7.60
N VAL A 101 -15.31 -2.80 7.99
CA VAL A 101 -14.86 -4.04 8.60
C VAL A 101 -15.31 -5.22 7.73
N VAL A 102 -14.42 -6.18 7.54
CA VAL A 102 -14.69 -7.39 6.76
C VAL A 102 -14.41 -8.64 7.59
N ARG A 103 -15.25 -9.66 7.44
CA ARG A 103 -14.98 -10.98 8.01
C ARG A 103 -13.78 -11.61 7.31
N ILE A 104 -12.93 -12.27 8.06
CA ILE A 104 -11.82 -13.07 7.53
C ILE A 104 -12.20 -14.56 7.54
N PRO A 105 -11.87 -15.30 6.46
CA PRO A 105 -12.06 -16.76 6.40
C PRO A 105 -11.32 -17.47 7.52
N ASP A 106 -11.81 -18.63 7.95
CA ASP A 106 -11.21 -19.40 9.05
C ASP A 106 -9.77 -19.87 8.75
N ALA A 107 -9.47 -20.11 7.47
CA ALA A 107 -8.14 -20.52 7.01
C ALA A 107 -7.09 -19.40 7.09
N ILE A 108 -7.50 -18.13 7.23
CA ILE A 108 -6.60 -16.96 7.28
C ILE A 108 -6.35 -16.58 8.74
N SER A 109 -5.08 -16.50 9.13
CA SER A 109 -4.71 -16.03 10.48
C SER A 109 -4.92 -14.52 10.60
N PHE A 110 -4.98 -14.02 11.86
CA PHE A 110 -5.03 -12.58 12.12
C PHE A 110 -3.78 -11.86 11.60
N ASP A 111 -2.61 -12.50 11.69
CA ASP A 111 -1.36 -11.93 11.18
C ASP A 111 -1.38 -11.76 9.66
N GLN A 112 -1.83 -12.80 8.95
CA GLN A 112 -2.00 -12.73 7.49
C GLN A 112 -3.00 -11.65 7.09
N ALA A 113 -4.16 -11.60 7.75
CA ALA A 113 -5.18 -10.60 7.46
C ALA A 113 -4.69 -9.18 7.75
N ALA A 114 -4.07 -8.93 8.92
CA ALA A 114 -3.51 -7.63 9.27
C ALA A 114 -2.38 -7.20 8.34
N ALA A 115 -1.56 -8.14 7.84
CA ALA A 115 -0.48 -7.83 6.92
C ALA A 115 -0.96 -7.57 5.48
N ALA A 116 -2.11 -8.10 5.08
CA ALA A 116 -2.60 -8.07 3.71
C ALA A 116 -3.58 -6.92 3.41
N MET A 117 -4.33 -6.42 4.41
CA MET A 117 -5.46 -5.51 4.16
C MET A 117 -5.07 -4.24 3.40
N LEU A 118 -4.27 -3.39 3.99
CA LEU A 118 -3.88 -2.11 3.38
C LEU A 118 -3.05 -2.33 2.11
N LYS A 119 -2.13 -3.30 2.16
CA LYS A 119 -1.24 -3.61 1.04
C LYS A 119 -1.99 -4.19 -0.15
N GLY A 120 -2.91 -5.12 0.09
CA GLY A 120 -3.76 -5.70 -0.94
C GLY A 120 -4.69 -4.68 -1.59
N LEU A 121 -5.32 -3.80 -0.80
CA LEU A 121 -6.11 -2.68 -1.32
C LEU A 121 -5.25 -1.73 -2.16
N THR A 122 -4.01 -1.48 -1.73
CA THR A 122 -3.04 -0.68 -2.50
C THR A 122 -2.75 -1.33 -3.85
N VAL A 123 -2.39 -2.61 -3.87
CA VAL A 123 -2.12 -3.34 -5.12
C VAL A 123 -3.32 -3.31 -6.05
N ARG A 124 -4.52 -3.50 -5.50
CA ARG A 124 -5.75 -3.48 -6.30
C ARG A 124 -5.91 -2.15 -7.04
N TYR A 125 -5.86 -1.00 -6.36
CA TYR A 125 -6.04 0.27 -7.07
C TYR A 125 -4.87 0.57 -8.01
N LEU A 126 -3.65 0.16 -7.68
CA LEU A 126 -2.49 0.34 -8.56
C LEU A 126 -2.70 -0.41 -9.88
N LEU A 127 -3.02 -1.71 -9.83
CA LEU A 127 -3.08 -2.59 -11.00
C LEU A 127 -4.40 -2.51 -11.76
N LYS A 128 -5.45 -1.91 -11.20
CA LYS A 128 -6.79 -1.85 -11.82
C LYS A 128 -7.30 -0.44 -12.09
N ASP A 129 -7.06 0.50 -11.17
CA ASP A 129 -7.66 1.83 -11.27
C ASP A 129 -6.66 2.90 -11.75
N SER A 130 -5.40 2.84 -11.26
CA SER A 130 -4.35 3.78 -11.68
C SER A 130 -3.82 3.47 -13.07
N PHE A 131 -3.57 2.21 -13.34
CA PHE A 131 -3.21 1.68 -14.65
C PHE A 131 -3.67 0.22 -14.73
N GLU A 132 -4.59 -0.10 -15.62
CA GLU A 132 -5.10 -1.45 -15.78
C GLU A 132 -4.04 -2.35 -16.43
N VAL A 133 -3.35 -3.16 -15.61
CA VAL A 133 -2.31 -4.08 -16.08
C VAL A 133 -2.92 -5.24 -16.85
N LYS A 134 -2.35 -5.56 -18.01
CA LYS A 134 -2.73 -6.66 -18.91
C LYS A 134 -1.51 -7.50 -19.29
N SER A 135 -1.73 -8.69 -19.84
CA SER A 135 -0.68 -9.67 -20.16
C SER A 135 0.38 -9.19 -21.16
N HIS A 136 0.04 -8.22 -22.01
CA HIS A 136 0.99 -7.65 -22.99
C HIS A 136 1.83 -6.50 -22.44
N HIS A 137 1.58 -6.03 -21.21
CA HIS A 137 2.31 -4.93 -20.62
C HIS A 137 3.64 -5.38 -20.03
N THR A 138 4.63 -4.48 -20.12
CA THR A 138 5.89 -4.56 -19.37
C THR A 138 5.84 -3.57 -18.23
N VAL A 139 6.09 -4.02 -17.02
CA VAL A 139 5.93 -3.25 -15.77
C VAL A 139 7.26 -3.16 -15.04
N LEU A 140 7.65 -1.95 -14.64
CA LEU A 140 8.71 -1.71 -13.66
C LEU A 140 8.08 -1.40 -12.30
N PHE A 141 8.48 -2.12 -11.25
CA PHE A 141 7.96 -1.93 -9.91
C PHE A 141 9.11 -1.70 -8.92
N HIS A 142 9.19 -0.50 -8.35
CA HIS A 142 10.19 -0.19 -7.34
C HIS A 142 9.83 -0.79 -5.97
N ALA A 143 10.87 -1.11 -5.17
CA ALA A 143 10.72 -1.78 -3.88
C ALA A 143 9.94 -3.11 -3.97
N ALA A 144 10.26 -3.92 -4.97
CA ALA A 144 9.58 -5.17 -5.31
C ALA A 144 9.53 -6.19 -4.16
N ALA A 145 10.52 -6.22 -3.27
CA ALA A 145 10.55 -7.05 -2.06
C ALA A 145 9.83 -6.43 -0.85
N GLY A 146 9.20 -5.27 -1.01
CA GLY A 146 8.37 -4.67 0.03
C GLY A 146 6.98 -5.31 0.11
N GLY A 147 6.23 -5.04 1.20
CA GLY A 147 4.92 -5.68 1.42
C GLY A 147 3.90 -5.46 0.29
N VAL A 148 3.86 -4.27 -0.35
CA VAL A 148 3.04 -4.02 -1.54
C VAL A 148 3.64 -4.75 -2.74
N GLY A 149 4.97 -4.66 -2.92
CA GLY A 149 5.67 -5.26 -4.06
C GLY A 149 5.48 -6.78 -4.15
N LEU A 150 5.57 -7.50 -3.03
CA LEU A 150 5.40 -8.97 -3.01
C LEU A 150 3.99 -9.40 -3.44
N ILE A 151 2.95 -8.68 -3.00
CA ILE A 151 1.57 -8.96 -3.43
C ILE A 151 1.38 -8.56 -4.91
N ALA A 152 1.94 -7.42 -5.32
CA ALA A 152 1.85 -6.95 -6.70
C ALA A 152 2.52 -7.93 -7.68
N GLY A 153 3.69 -8.47 -7.33
CA GLY A 153 4.41 -9.46 -8.15
C GLY A 153 3.57 -10.69 -8.44
N GLN A 154 2.99 -11.29 -7.39
CA GLN A 154 2.11 -12.45 -7.52
C GLN A 154 0.88 -12.14 -8.40
N TRP A 155 0.25 -10.99 -8.18
CA TRP A 155 -0.93 -10.61 -8.96
C TRP A 155 -0.58 -10.34 -10.43
N MET A 156 0.51 -9.62 -10.70
CA MET A 156 0.98 -9.37 -12.07
C MET A 156 1.38 -10.66 -12.80
N GLN A 157 1.94 -11.64 -12.08
CA GLN A 157 2.23 -12.96 -12.61
C GLN A 157 0.95 -13.67 -13.07
N VAL A 158 -0.11 -13.65 -12.25
CA VAL A 158 -1.43 -14.21 -12.63
C VAL A 158 -2.02 -13.49 -13.84
N LEU A 159 -1.82 -12.17 -13.95
CA LEU A 159 -2.25 -11.38 -15.11
C LEU A 159 -1.42 -11.66 -16.36
N GLY A 160 -0.29 -12.38 -16.25
CA GLY A 160 0.61 -12.70 -17.36
C GLY A 160 1.46 -11.52 -17.85
N ALA A 161 1.60 -10.45 -17.07
CA ALA A 161 2.41 -9.29 -17.43
C ALA A 161 3.91 -9.60 -17.34
N LYS A 162 4.72 -8.90 -18.15
CA LYS A 162 6.19 -8.92 -18.00
C LYS A 162 6.58 -7.97 -16.88
N THR A 163 7.33 -8.48 -15.88
CA THR A 163 7.60 -7.71 -14.67
C THR A 163 9.08 -7.56 -14.41
N ILE A 164 9.50 -6.35 -14.08
CA ILE A 164 10.83 -5.98 -13.63
C ILE A 164 10.68 -5.40 -12.24
N GLY A 165 11.34 -6.01 -11.24
CA GLY A 165 11.32 -5.54 -9.87
C GLY A 165 12.65 -4.94 -9.46
N THR A 166 12.68 -3.81 -8.74
CA THR A 166 13.92 -3.29 -8.17
C THR A 166 13.99 -3.54 -6.67
N ALA A 167 15.16 -3.89 -6.17
CA ALA A 167 15.43 -4.11 -4.75
C ALA A 167 16.87 -3.73 -4.39
N GLY A 168 17.18 -3.59 -3.10
CA GLY A 168 18.47 -3.09 -2.63
C GLY A 168 19.45 -4.18 -2.19
N SER A 169 19.18 -5.46 -2.48
CA SER A 169 20.13 -6.56 -2.26
C SER A 169 19.72 -7.80 -3.05
N ASP A 170 20.68 -8.71 -3.26
CA ASP A 170 20.44 -9.96 -3.99
C ASP A 170 19.40 -10.85 -3.30
N ASP A 171 19.39 -10.92 -1.97
CA ASP A 171 18.39 -11.67 -1.21
C ASP A 171 16.99 -11.09 -1.44
N LYS A 172 16.86 -9.76 -1.50
CA LYS A 172 15.59 -9.10 -1.80
C LYS A 172 15.17 -9.29 -3.25
N CYS A 173 16.12 -9.29 -4.19
CA CYS A 173 15.87 -9.63 -5.58
C CYS A 173 15.37 -11.06 -5.72
N LYS A 174 16.00 -12.01 -5.03
CA LYS A 174 15.55 -13.39 -4.97
C LYS A 174 14.14 -13.50 -4.39
N LEU A 175 13.88 -12.84 -3.25
CA LEU A 175 12.54 -12.81 -2.64
C LEU A 175 11.48 -12.28 -3.60
N ALA A 176 11.78 -11.23 -4.36
CA ALA A 176 10.87 -10.70 -5.37
C ALA A 176 10.63 -11.72 -6.51
N LYS A 177 11.67 -12.39 -7.00
CA LYS A 177 11.52 -13.47 -8.01
C LYS A 177 10.64 -14.61 -7.50
N ASP A 178 10.85 -15.05 -6.28
CA ASP A 178 10.05 -16.10 -5.64
C ASP A 178 8.57 -15.69 -5.49
N HIS A 179 8.27 -14.39 -5.62
CA HIS A 179 6.92 -13.81 -5.55
C HIS A 179 6.43 -13.24 -6.89
N GLY A 180 6.89 -13.80 -8.02
CA GLY A 180 6.27 -13.60 -9.32
C GLY A 180 6.89 -12.53 -10.21
N TYR A 181 8.03 -11.93 -9.83
CA TYR A 181 8.76 -11.07 -10.75
C TYR A 181 9.58 -11.89 -11.74
N GLY A 182 9.42 -11.60 -13.05
CA GLY A 182 10.20 -12.26 -14.11
C GLY A 182 11.66 -11.85 -14.06
N GLU A 183 11.93 -10.54 -13.95
CA GLU A 183 13.27 -9.98 -13.82
C GLU A 183 13.40 -9.13 -12.57
N THR A 184 14.61 -9.06 -12.01
CA THR A 184 14.91 -8.21 -10.85
C THR A 184 16.24 -7.49 -11.03
N ILE A 185 16.31 -6.27 -10.49
CA ILE A 185 17.49 -5.39 -10.55
C ILE A 185 17.91 -5.02 -9.13
N ASN A 186 19.15 -5.33 -8.78
CA ASN A 186 19.76 -4.86 -7.53
C ASN A 186 20.36 -3.48 -7.74
N TYR A 187 19.59 -2.43 -7.41
CA TYR A 187 20.03 -1.03 -7.61
C TYR A 187 21.25 -0.62 -6.76
N SER A 188 21.72 -1.45 -5.83
CA SER A 188 22.97 -1.21 -5.10
C SER A 188 24.20 -1.53 -5.94
N ASN A 189 24.06 -2.36 -6.96
CA ASN A 189 25.15 -2.86 -7.80
C ASN A 189 24.97 -2.50 -9.28
N GLU A 190 23.76 -2.15 -9.70
CA GLU A 190 23.38 -1.93 -11.10
C GLU A 190 22.62 -0.60 -11.23
N ASP A 191 22.80 0.10 -12.34
CA ASP A 191 21.93 1.21 -12.72
C ASP A 191 20.58 0.66 -13.21
N PHE A 192 19.52 0.97 -12.49
CA PHE A 192 18.20 0.43 -12.84
C PHE A 192 17.63 0.98 -14.15
N LEU A 193 18.02 2.18 -14.57
CA LEU A 193 17.62 2.73 -15.86
C LEU A 193 18.26 1.95 -17.00
N GLU A 194 19.58 1.79 -16.99
CA GLU A 194 20.33 1.03 -17.99
C GLU A 194 19.82 -0.41 -18.08
N ARG A 195 19.68 -1.08 -16.94
CA ARG A 195 19.17 -2.46 -16.90
C ARG A 195 17.73 -2.59 -17.39
N THR A 196 16.85 -1.64 -17.06
CA THR A 196 15.47 -1.64 -17.58
C THR A 196 15.46 -1.46 -19.10
N GLN A 197 16.30 -0.60 -19.64
CA GLN A 197 16.44 -0.43 -21.09
C GLN A 197 16.93 -1.71 -21.77
N GLU A 198 17.93 -2.39 -21.20
CA GLU A 198 18.42 -3.67 -21.72
C GLU A 198 17.32 -4.76 -21.72
N ILE A 199 16.65 -4.97 -20.57
CA ILE A 199 15.59 -5.97 -20.42
C ILE A 199 14.41 -5.70 -21.35
N SER A 200 14.09 -4.43 -21.60
CA SER A 200 13.03 -4.02 -22.51
C SER A 200 13.44 -3.93 -23.99
N ASN A 201 14.67 -4.32 -24.32
CA ASN A 201 15.26 -4.15 -25.65
C ASN A 201 15.15 -2.71 -26.16
N GLN A 202 15.48 -1.74 -25.35
CA GLN A 202 15.42 -0.29 -25.62
C GLN A 202 14.01 0.25 -25.92
N SER A 203 12.98 -0.54 -25.67
CA SER A 203 11.59 -0.14 -25.95
C SER A 203 10.97 0.65 -24.79
N GLY A 204 11.54 0.55 -23.59
CA GLY A 204 10.96 1.04 -22.35
C GLY A 204 9.78 0.20 -21.83
N VAL A 205 9.22 0.61 -20.70
CA VAL A 205 8.13 -0.09 -20.03
C VAL A 205 6.80 0.68 -20.18
N ASP A 206 5.68 -0.04 -20.08
CA ASP A 206 4.33 0.54 -20.18
C ASP A 206 3.99 1.37 -18.95
N VAL A 207 4.39 0.90 -17.78
CA VAL A 207 4.12 1.55 -16.51
C VAL A 207 5.28 1.35 -15.53
N VAL A 208 5.55 2.41 -14.76
CA VAL A 208 6.43 2.36 -13.58
C VAL A 208 5.58 2.62 -12.34
N TYR A 209 5.64 1.72 -11.37
CA TYR A 209 5.08 1.93 -10.03
C TYR A 209 6.19 2.37 -9.08
N ASP A 210 6.11 3.60 -8.57
CA ASP A 210 7.14 4.23 -7.76
C ASP A 210 6.63 4.60 -6.38
N SER A 211 7.16 3.94 -5.34
CA SER A 211 6.92 4.25 -3.92
C SER A 211 8.13 4.88 -3.25
N VAL A 212 9.22 5.08 -3.98
CA VAL A 212 10.49 5.59 -3.45
C VAL A 212 10.54 7.11 -3.53
N GLY A 213 10.24 7.67 -4.68
CA GLY A 213 10.06 9.10 -4.87
C GLY A 213 11.35 9.82 -5.27
N LYS A 214 11.94 10.62 -4.36
CA LYS A 214 13.05 11.53 -4.67
C LYS A 214 14.20 10.87 -5.43
N ASP A 215 14.59 9.67 -5.02
CA ASP A 215 15.81 9.02 -5.54
C ASP A 215 15.58 8.24 -6.84
N THR A 216 14.32 7.98 -7.23
CA THR A 216 14.00 7.13 -8.39
C THR A 216 13.20 7.85 -9.46
N MET A 217 12.40 8.84 -9.11
CA MET A 217 11.37 9.40 -9.98
C MET A 217 11.91 9.95 -11.30
N SER A 218 13.07 10.63 -11.29
CA SER A 218 13.68 11.20 -12.49
C SER A 218 14.00 10.13 -13.54
N ASP A 219 14.57 9.01 -13.10
CA ASP A 219 14.95 7.92 -13.99
C ASP A 219 13.77 6.98 -14.28
N SER A 220 12.79 6.93 -13.38
CA SER A 220 11.50 6.26 -13.64
C SER A 220 10.81 6.81 -14.89
N PHE A 221 10.83 8.14 -15.11
CA PHE A 221 10.31 8.73 -16.37
C PHE A 221 11.09 8.27 -17.60
N LYS A 222 12.40 8.13 -17.50
CA LYS A 222 13.26 7.70 -18.62
C LYS A 222 13.11 6.21 -18.96
N CYS A 223 12.63 5.40 -18.01
CA CYS A 223 12.33 4.00 -18.26
C CYS A 223 11.07 3.79 -19.10
N LEU A 224 10.21 4.79 -19.23
CA LEU A 224 8.92 4.67 -19.90
C LEU A 224 9.06 4.69 -21.44
N LYS A 225 8.26 3.90 -22.10
CA LYS A 225 8.01 4.04 -23.55
C LYS A 225 7.13 5.26 -23.82
N LYS A 226 6.97 5.62 -25.10
CA LYS A 226 5.99 6.66 -25.50
C LYS A 226 4.60 6.32 -24.97
N HIS A 227 3.91 7.32 -24.42
CA HIS A 227 2.62 7.20 -23.76
C HIS A 227 2.62 6.30 -22.52
N GLY A 228 3.80 6.00 -21.96
CA GLY A 228 3.91 5.24 -20.72
C GLY A 228 3.42 6.03 -19.50
N THR A 229 3.11 5.31 -18.45
CA THR A 229 2.55 5.88 -17.21
C THR A 229 3.51 5.69 -16.05
N VAL A 230 3.76 6.73 -15.26
CA VAL A 230 4.36 6.59 -13.94
C VAL A 230 3.30 6.76 -12.87
N VAL A 231 3.18 5.78 -11.99
CA VAL A 231 2.25 5.80 -10.85
C VAL A 231 3.05 6.02 -9.58
N SER A 232 2.99 7.23 -9.03
CA SER A 232 3.63 7.58 -7.76
C SER A 232 2.67 7.26 -6.62
N PHE A 233 3.01 6.26 -5.78
CA PHE A 233 2.16 5.83 -4.67
C PHE A 233 2.85 5.85 -3.31
N GLY A 234 4.06 6.43 -3.23
CA GLY A 234 4.81 6.61 -1.99
C GLY A 234 5.99 7.55 -2.18
N GLN A 235 6.72 7.79 -1.07
CA GLN A 235 7.84 8.71 -1.04
C GLN A 235 8.83 8.33 0.07
N SER A 236 9.25 7.06 0.09
CA SER A 236 10.10 6.54 1.17
C SER A 236 11.46 7.23 1.27
N SER A 237 12.04 7.68 0.16
CA SER A 237 13.27 8.49 0.11
C SER A 237 13.01 10.00 0.19
N GLY A 238 11.76 10.41 0.21
CA GLY A 238 11.33 11.80 0.21
C GLY A 238 10.49 12.18 -1.00
N MET A 239 9.91 13.39 -0.94
CA MET A 239 9.06 13.91 -2.01
C MET A 239 9.90 14.31 -3.23
N TYR A 240 9.50 13.88 -4.41
CA TYR A 240 10.01 14.42 -5.67
C TYR A 240 9.36 15.78 -5.95
N LYS A 241 10.18 16.84 -5.93
CA LYS A 241 9.68 18.23 -6.02
C LYS A 241 9.93 18.89 -7.36
N ASN A 242 10.69 18.26 -8.24
CA ASN A 242 11.25 18.90 -9.43
C ASN A 242 10.56 18.48 -10.74
N LEU A 243 9.32 17.96 -10.67
CA LEU A 243 8.57 17.60 -11.86
C LEU A 243 8.34 18.85 -12.73
N GLN A 244 8.86 18.82 -13.94
CA GLN A 244 8.63 19.85 -14.96
C GLN A 244 7.80 19.27 -16.10
N MET A 245 7.01 20.11 -16.75
CA MET A 245 6.22 19.69 -17.91
C MET A 245 7.12 19.16 -19.06
N THR A 246 8.36 19.63 -19.11
CA THR A 246 9.36 19.14 -20.07
C THR A 246 9.74 17.67 -19.86
N ASP A 247 9.66 17.17 -18.63
CA ASP A 247 9.94 15.74 -18.33
C ASP A 247 8.91 14.82 -19.00
N LEU A 248 7.71 15.33 -19.22
CA LEU A 248 6.60 14.60 -19.83
C LEU A 248 6.61 14.68 -21.36
N MET A 249 7.26 15.71 -21.93
CA MET A 249 7.24 15.96 -23.39
C MET A 249 8.01 14.90 -24.18
N SER A 250 9.06 14.31 -23.61
CA SER A 250 9.94 13.36 -24.31
C SER A 250 9.21 12.12 -24.84
N GLY A 251 8.06 11.77 -24.25
CA GLY A 251 7.28 10.60 -24.63
C GLY A 251 5.78 10.77 -24.53
N SER A 252 5.26 11.99 -24.33
CA SER A 252 3.84 12.22 -23.98
C SER A 252 3.43 11.37 -22.77
N LEU A 253 4.21 11.45 -21.69
CA LEU A 253 4.09 10.59 -20.52
C LEU A 253 2.92 10.99 -19.63
N HIS A 254 2.39 10.01 -18.90
CA HIS A 254 1.24 10.19 -18.01
C HIS A 254 1.65 10.01 -16.55
N PRO A 255 1.85 11.10 -15.76
CA PRO A 255 2.04 10.98 -14.32
C PRO A 255 0.70 10.78 -13.62
N VAL A 256 0.60 9.73 -12.82
CA VAL A 256 -0.55 9.44 -11.95
C VAL A 256 -0.07 9.47 -10.51
N SER A 257 -0.76 10.20 -9.67
CA SER A 257 -0.51 10.21 -8.23
C SER A 257 -1.67 9.58 -7.49
N TYR A 258 -1.37 9.11 -6.30
CA TYR A 258 -2.33 8.51 -5.39
C TYR A 258 -3.38 9.52 -4.95
N THR A 259 -4.65 9.18 -5.13
CA THR A 259 -5.77 9.81 -4.44
C THR A 259 -6.30 8.85 -3.40
N HIS A 260 -6.59 9.34 -2.21
CA HIS A 260 -7.06 8.57 -1.05
C HIS A 260 -8.10 7.52 -1.44
N LEU A 261 -7.89 6.27 -0.98
CA LEU A 261 -8.88 5.22 -1.05
C LEU A 261 -10.22 5.74 -0.50
N ARG A 262 -11.21 5.91 -1.36
CA ARG A 262 -12.59 6.07 -0.91
C ARG A 262 -13.04 4.71 -0.42
N ALA A 263 -13.04 4.53 0.89
CA ALA A 263 -13.28 3.25 1.57
C ALA A 263 -14.62 2.58 1.23
N HIS A 264 -15.59 3.31 0.68
CA HIS A 264 -16.96 2.85 0.57
C HIS A 264 -17.26 1.82 -0.52
N GLU A 265 -16.47 1.75 -1.61
CA GLU A 265 -16.78 0.83 -2.70
C GLU A 265 -15.87 -0.39 -2.76
N THR A 266 -14.71 -0.32 -2.11
CA THR A 266 -13.60 -1.25 -2.35
C THR A 266 -13.57 -2.43 -1.38
N LEU A 267 -13.94 -2.25 -0.13
CA LEU A 267 -13.77 -3.25 0.93
C LEU A 267 -14.67 -4.49 0.76
N ARG A 268 -15.94 -4.30 0.39
CA ARG A 268 -16.89 -5.42 0.28
C ARG A 268 -16.62 -6.41 -0.84
N TYR A 269 -16.11 -5.93 -2.00
CA TYR A 269 -15.89 -6.77 -3.17
C TYR A 269 -14.50 -7.39 -3.25
N LEU A 270 -13.52 -6.82 -2.59
CA LEU A 270 -12.11 -7.14 -2.80
C LEU A 270 -11.52 -8.12 -1.80
N VAL A 271 -11.83 -7.96 -0.53
CA VAL A 271 -11.23 -8.80 0.49
C VAL A 271 -11.72 -10.25 0.39
N CYS A 272 -12.98 -10.45 0.02
CA CYS A 272 -13.48 -11.81 -0.25
C CYS A 272 -12.78 -12.47 -1.43
N ARG A 273 -12.42 -11.71 -2.48
CA ARG A 273 -11.72 -12.27 -3.65
C ARG A 273 -10.22 -12.47 -3.42
N LEU A 274 -9.54 -11.53 -2.80
CA LEU A 274 -8.10 -11.63 -2.51
C LEU A 274 -7.75 -12.70 -1.45
N LEU A 275 -8.71 -13.07 -0.61
CA LEU A 275 -8.51 -14.10 0.42
C LEU A 275 -9.10 -15.46 0.01
N LEU A 276 -9.83 -15.55 -1.09
CA LEU A 276 -10.49 -16.77 -1.57
C LEU A 276 -9.92 -17.32 -2.89
N GLU A 277 -9.13 -16.56 -3.63
CA GLU A 277 -8.33 -16.97 -4.80
C GLU A 277 -6.84 -17.08 -4.43
#